data_93d0ec3c872543ea6cf4d92ebe5a6f00
#
_entry.id   93d0ec3c872543ea6cf4d92ebe5a6f00
#
_cell.length_a   1.000
_cell.length_b   1.000
_cell.length_c   1.000
_cell.angle_alpha   90.00
_cell.angle_beta   90.00
_cell.angle_gamma   90.00
#
_symmetry.space_group_name_H-M   'P 1'
#
loop_
_entity.id
_entity.type
_entity.pdbx_description
1 polymer ?
#
loop_
_entity_poly.entity_id
_entity_poly.type
_entity_poly.pdbx_seq_one_letter_code
_entity_poly.pdbx_strand_id
1 'polypeptide(L)'
;MIKGRSLEWPRVETPTHWLTLGYDEDLNKALEILKAETVKFITEERRVAAADAQRIMMQRWDCRISEVVDIVKGTFCFNPKDARAKPPTALPSKETASDYVTVGSNADLNKAMDAASMAMINLLSEKRQLDRLDAYGLASVAMDCRIAPPTGSEVAVHCLTSKSLWRSPARRP
;
A
#
# COMPACT_ATOMS: atom_id res chain seq x y z
N MET A 1 -19.83 4.85 12.88
CA MET A 1 -18.94 5.26 14.00
C MET A 1 -19.31 4.43 15.22
N ILE A 2 -18.35 3.71 15.83
CA ILE A 2 -18.58 2.91 17.04
C ILE A 2 -18.32 3.82 18.25
N LYS A 3 -19.37 4.09 19.02
CA LYS A 3 -19.28 4.93 20.23
C LYS A 3 -18.62 4.14 21.38
N GLY A 4 -17.87 4.84 22.25
CA GLY A 4 -17.29 4.26 23.47
C GLY A 4 -15.98 3.51 23.27
N ARG A 5 -15.37 3.54 22.08
CA ARG A 5 -13.99 3.08 21.84
C ARG A 5 -13.06 4.28 21.66
N SER A 6 -11.97 4.31 22.39
CA SER A 6 -10.83 5.19 22.14
C SER A 6 -9.80 4.41 21.34
N LEU A 7 -9.41 4.94 20.19
CA LEU A 7 -8.35 4.39 19.35
C LEU A 7 -7.24 5.44 19.26
N GLU A 8 -6.01 5.02 19.40
CA GLU A 8 -4.85 5.88 19.21
C GLU A 8 -4.68 6.25 17.72
N TRP A 9 -4.89 5.25 16.87
CA TRP A 9 -4.85 5.38 15.41
C TRP A 9 -6.18 4.95 14.78
N PRO A 10 -6.60 5.57 13.67
CA PRO A 10 -7.83 5.20 13.01
C PRO A 10 -7.77 3.77 12.47
N ARG A 11 -8.92 3.10 12.47
CA ARG A 11 -9.13 1.79 11.85
C ARG A 11 -10.33 1.88 10.92
N VAL A 12 -10.26 1.18 9.79
CA VAL A 12 -11.36 1.12 8.82
C VAL A 12 -11.90 -0.30 8.75
N GLU A 13 -13.21 -0.43 8.73
CA GLU A 13 -13.89 -1.71 8.55
C GLU A 13 -14.58 -1.75 7.19
N THR A 14 -14.32 -2.81 6.44
CA THR A 14 -15.03 -3.17 5.21
C THR A 14 -15.80 -4.49 5.41
N PRO A 15 -16.64 -4.92 4.48
CA PRO A 15 -17.28 -6.23 4.58
C PRO A 15 -16.30 -7.41 4.73
N THR A 16 -15.11 -7.32 4.13
CA THR A 16 -14.15 -8.43 4.04
C THR A 16 -12.86 -8.21 4.80
N HIS A 17 -12.51 -6.96 5.10
CA HIS A 17 -11.23 -6.61 5.72
C HIS A 17 -11.38 -5.59 6.84
N TRP A 18 -10.42 -5.59 7.75
CA TRP A 18 -10.06 -4.47 8.59
C TRP A 18 -8.82 -3.80 8.00
N LEU A 19 -8.74 -2.46 8.07
CA LEU A 19 -7.54 -1.71 7.73
C LEU A 19 -7.01 -1.07 9.00
N THR A 20 -5.72 -1.23 9.22
CA THR A 20 -4.95 -0.51 10.22
C THR A 20 -4.13 0.56 9.53
N LEU A 21 -3.90 1.69 10.18
CA LEU A 21 -3.25 2.86 9.58
C LEU A 21 -2.12 3.36 10.47
N GLY A 22 -1.12 3.99 9.85
CA GLY A 22 -0.01 4.65 10.51
C GLY A 22 0.36 5.92 9.77
N TYR A 23 0.60 7.02 10.49
CA TYR A 23 0.88 8.33 9.94
C TYR A 23 2.08 8.96 10.62
N ASP A 24 2.96 9.58 9.85
CA ASP A 24 4.08 10.41 10.31
C ASP A 24 4.59 11.27 9.13
N GLU A 25 5.35 12.31 9.38
CA GLU A 25 6.05 13.09 8.35
C GLU A 25 7.10 12.24 7.61
N ASP A 26 7.62 11.20 8.27
CA ASP A 26 8.56 10.22 7.74
C ASP A 26 7.88 8.88 7.47
N LEU A 27 7.90 8.40 6.22
CA LEU A 27 7.30 7.10 5.85
C LEU A 27 7.88 5.90 6.62
N ASN A 28 9.16 5.96 7.02
CA ASN A 28 9.75 4.89 7.83
C ASN A 28 9.05 4.81 9.19
N LYS A 29 8.84 5.96 9.84
CA LYS A 29 8.10 6.04 11.10
C LYS A 29 6.63 5.69 10.92
N ALA A 30 5.98 6.18 9.87
CA ALA A 30 4.59 5.81 9.54
C ALA A 30 4.45 4.28 9.42
N LEU A 31 5.41 3.59 8.78
CA LEU A 31 5.43 2.15 8.67
C LEU A 31 5.66 1.45 10.02
N GLU A 32 6.53 1.96 10.88
CA GLU A 32 6.73 1.40 12.23
C GLU A 32 5.47 1.54 13.11
N ILE A 33 4.82 2.70 13.07
CA ILE A 33 3.51 2.92 13.73
C ILE A 33 2.48 1.94 13.20
N LEU A 34 2.38 1.79 11.87
CA LEU A 34 1.47 0.84 11.23
C LEU A 34 1.70 -0.60 11.70
N LYS A 35 2.96 -1.05 11.73
CA LYS A 35 3.31 -2.40 12.21
C LYS A 35 2.86 -2.63 13.65
N ALA A 36 3.16 -1.67 14.53
CA ALA A 36 2.78 -1.73 15.95
C ALA A 36 1.24 -1.79 16.10
N GLU A 37 0.51 -0.92 15.38
CA GLU A 37 -0.95 -0.88 15.42
C GLU A 37 -1.57 -2.16 14.81
N THR A 38 -0.98 -2.70 13.75
CA THR A 38 -1.45 -3.96 13.13
C THR A 38 -1.27 -5.14 14.09
N VAL A 39 -0.11 -5.24 14.76
CA VAL A 39 0.13 -6.29 15.76
C VAL A 39 -0.85 -6.15 16.93
N LYS A 40 -1.05 -4.92 17.46
CA LYS A 40 -2.03 -4.64 18.51
C LYS A 40 -3.43 -5.06 18.09
N PHE A 41 -3.86 -4.66 16.89
CA PHE A 41 -5.16 -5.03 16.33
C PHE A 41 -5.36 -6.55 16.23
N ILE A 42 -4.38 -7.28 15.65
CA ILE A 42 -4.47 -8.74 15.50
C ILE A 42 -4.49 -9.43 16.88
N THR A 43 -3.71 -8.94 17.85
CA THR A 43 -3.70 -9.44 19.22
C THR A 43 -5.08 -9.31 19.86
N GLU A 44 -5.71 -8.14 19.75
CA GLU A 44 -7.04 -7.85 20.29
C GLU A 44 -8.12 -8.69 19.60
N GLU A 45 -8.15 -8.67 18.26
CA GLU A 45 -9.20 -9.28 17.45
C GLU A 45 -9.16 -10.82 17.51
N ARG A 46 -7.96 -11.41 17.47
CA ARG A 46 -7.77 -12.87 17.44
C ARG A 46 -7.44 -13.47 18.80
N ARG A 47 -7.26 -12.65 19.83
CA ARG A 47 -6.90 -13.07 21.19
C ARG A 47 -5.66 -13.97 21.23
N VAL A 48 -4.61 -13.56 20.50
CA VAL A 48 -3.32 -14.27 20.41
C VAL A 48 -2.22 -13.44 21.03
N ALA A 49 -1.08 -14.08 21.35
CA ALA A 49 0.11 -13.36 21.83
C ALA A 49 0.70 -12.44 20.75
N ALA A 50 1.39 -11.37 21.16
CA ALA A 50 1.99 -10.40 20.23
C ALA A 50 2.95 -11.04 19.22
N ALA A 51 3.73 -12.05 19.62
CA ALA A 51 4.62 -12.79 18.73
C ALA A 51 3.86 -13.54 17.63
N ASP A 52 2.70 -14.12 17.96
CA ASP A 52 1.83 -14.78 17.00
C ASP A 52 1.17 -13.77 16.06
N ALA A 53 0.71 -12.63 16.61
CA ALA A 53 0.16 -11.55 15.83
C ALA A 53 1.16 -11.00 14.81
N GLN A 54 2.43 -10.82 15.21
CA GLN A 54 3.50 -10.41 14.31
C GLN A 54 3.73 -11.44 13.19
N ARG A 55 3.75 -12.74 13.52
CA ARG A 55 3.88 -13.81 12.53
C ARG A 55 2.70 -13.80 11.54
N ILE A 56 1.47 -13.62 12.03
CA ILE A 56 0.26 -13.53 11.19
C ILE A 56 0.36 -12.32 10.26
N MET A 57 0.75 -11.15 10.77
CA MET A 57 0.95 -9.96 9.97
C MET A 57 1.95 -10.21 8.83
N MET A 58 3.12 -10.78 9.13
CA MET A 58 4.15 -11.06 8.12
C MET A 58 3.70 -12.09 7.07
N GLN A 59 2.96 -13.12 7.46
CA GLN A 59 2.43 -14.12 6.53
C GLN A 59 1.33 -13.57 5.62
N ARG A 60 0.69 -12.48 6.01
CA ARG A 60 -0.46 -11.87 5.31
C ARG A 60 -0.18 -10.43 4.90
N TRP A 61 1.09 -10.12 4.70
CA TRP A 61 1.53 -8.77 4.41
C TRP A 61 0.87 -8.22 3.14
N ASP A 62 -0.02 -7.24 3.31
CA ASP A 62 -0.61 -6.42 2.23
C ASP A 62 -0.65 -4.98 2.73
N CYS A 63 0.53 -4.36 2.80
CA CYS A 63 0.69 -3.00 3.29
C CYS A 63 1.02 -2.07 2.13
N ARG A 64 0.41 -0.88 2.18
CA ARG A 64 0.42 0.10 1.10
C ARG A 64 0.68 1.49 1.63
N ILE A 65 1.02 2.39 0.73
CA ILE A 65 1.17 3.81 0.99
C ILE A 65 -0.13 4.48 0.60
N SER A 66 -0.75 5.22 1.52
CA SER A 66 -2.01 5.93 1.28
C SER A 66 -1.79 7.35 0.80
N GLU A 67 -0.72 8.00 1.28
CA GLU A 67 -0.49 9.41 1.06
C GLU A 67 0.98 9.78 1.21
N VAL A 68 1.50 10.64 0.31
CA VAL A 68 2.88 11.12 0.33
C VAL A 68 3.03 12.58 -0.07
N VAL A 69 1.95 13.24 -0.49
CA VAL A 69 2.00 14.60 -1.05
C VAL A 69 1.76 15.69 -0.01
N ASP A 70 1.24 15.32 1.17
CA ASP A 70 1.05 16.21 2.30
C ASP A 70 2.22 16.13 3.29
N ILE A 71 2.22 17.03 4.28
CA ILE A 71 3.23 17.05 5.34
C ILE A 71 3.21 15.70 6.07
N VAL A 72 2.02 15.23 6.45
CA VAL A 72 1.83 13.94 7.10
C VAL A 72 1.60 12.86 6.05
N LYS A 73 2.47 11.87 6.01
CA LYS A 73 2.39 10.72 5.10
C LYS A 73 1.69 9.55 5.76
N GLY A 74 1.02 8.73 4.96
CA GLY A 74 0.21 7.64 5.45
C GLY A 74 0.58 6.28 4.89
N THR A 75 0.45 5.26 5.73
CA THR A 75 0.56 3.84 5.37
C THR A 75 -0.63 3.07 5.93
N PHE A 76 -1.01 1.96 5.30
CA PHE A 76 -2.07 1.09 5.80
C PHE A 76 -1.86 -0.36 5.41
N CYS A 77 -2.39 -1.30 6.22
CA CYS A 77 -2.39 -2.72 5.90
C CYS A 77 -3.82 -3.27 5.86
N PHE A 78 -4.08 -4.15 4.91
CA PHE A 78 -5.29 -4.97 4.86
C PHE A 78 -5.16 -6.19 5.78
N ASN A 79 -6.16 -6.37 6.65
CA ASN A 79 -6.25 -7.52 7.55
C ASN A 79 -7.54 -8.28 7.22
N PRO A 80 -7.50 -9.45 6.55
CA PRO A 80 -8.71 -10.17 6.18
C PRO A 80 -9.47 -10.67 7.40
N LYS A 81 -10.80 -10.52 7.38
CA LYS A 81 -11.71 -11.03 8.42
C LYS A 81 -11.73 -12.56 8.44
N ASP A 82 -11.68 -13.18 7.26
CA ASP A 82 -11.55 -14.65 7.17
C ASP A 82 -10.13 -15.08 7.54
N ALA A 83 -10.03 -15.81 8.64
CA ALA A 83 -8.76 -16.39 9.09
C ALA A 83 -8.15 -17.40 8.08
N ARG A 84 -8.94 -17.93 7.14
CA ARG A 84 -8.51 -18.87 6.09
C ARG A 84 -8.22 -18.19 4.77
N ALA A 85 -8.38 -16.85 4.67
CA ALA A 85 -8.05 -16.13 3.45
C ALA A 85 -6.62 -16.46 3.01
N LYS A 86 -6.43 -16.65 1.72
CA LYS A 86 -5.09 -16.93 1.17
C LYS A 86 -4.17 -15.71 1.38
N PRO A 87 -2.88 -15.94 1.63
CA PRO A 87 -1.90 -14.85 1.60
C PRO A 87 -1.98 -14.08 0.28
N PRO A 88 -1.66 -12.79 0.26
CA PRO A 88 -1.55 -12.03 -0.98
C PRO A 88 -0.55 -12.69 -1.94
N THR A 89 -0.81 -12.55 -3.23
CA THR A 89 0.17 -12.98 -4.25
C THR A 89 1.41 -12.08 -4.20
N ALA A 90 2.55 -12.64 -4.59
CA ALA A 90 3.78 -11.85 -4.72
C ALA A 90 3.55 -10.63 -5.61
N LEU A 91 4.15 -9.50 -5.22
CA LEU A 91 4.06 -8.25 -5.98
C LEU A 91 4.80 -8.40 -7.32
N PRO A 92 4.20 -7.98 -8.43
CA PRO A 92 4.87 -8.02 -9.72
C PRO A 92 6.04 -7.01 -9.74
N SER A 93 7.18 -7.41 -10.27
CA SER A 93 8.37 -6.56 -10.45
C SER A 93 8.49 -5.98 -11.87
N LYS A 94 7.60 -6.35 -12.76
CA LYS A 94 7.57 -5.95 -14.18
C LYS A 94 6.15 -5.72 -14.63
N GLU A 95 6.01 -4.96 -15.72
CA GLU A 95 4.73 -4.76 -16.41
C GLU A 95 3.99 -6.09 -16.62
N THR A 96 2.69 -6.07 -16.32
CA THR A 96 1.78 -7.22 -16.50
C THR A 96 0.82 -6.98 -17.67
N ALA A 97 -0.03 -7.95 -17.98
CA ALA A 97 -1.10 -7.77 -18.94
C ALA A 97 -2.11 -6.69 -18.53
N SER A 98 -2.34 -6.52 -17.22
CA SER A 98 -3.34 -5.61 -16.65
C SER A 98 -2.77 -4.28 -16.15
N ASP A 99 -1.47 -4.23 -15.78
CA ASP A 99 -0.92 -3.09 -15.05
C ASP A 99 0.48 -2.67 -15.58
N TYR A 100 0.72 -1.37 -15.58
CA TYR A 100 2.06 -0.81 -15.54
C TYR A 100 2.62 -0.98 -14.14
N VAL A 101 3.89 -1.34 -14.04
CA VAL A 101 4.54 -1.61 -12.75
C VAL A 101 5.90 -0.95 -12.71
N THR A 102 6.18 -0.24 -11.64
CA THR A 102 7.51 0.30 -11.33
C THR A 102 7.91 -0.08 -9.92
N VAL A 103 9.21 -0.20 -9.68
CA VAL A 103 9.75 -0.61 -8.39
C VAL A 103 10.85 0.35 -7.97
N GLY A 104 10.80 0.80 -6.73
CA GLY A 104 11.89 1.51 -6.07
C GLY A 104 12.36 0.72 -4.85
N SER A 105 13.67 0.63 -4.63
CA SER A 105 14.27 -0.05 -3.48
C SER A 105 15.32 0.84 -2.83
N ASN A 106 15.27 0.95 -1.51
CA ASN A 106 16.23 1.70 -0.70
C ASN A 106 16.11 1.27 0.77
N ALA A 107 17.12 1.55 1.58
CA ALA A 107 17.02 1.42 3.03
C ALA A 107 16.04 2.42 3.65
N ASP A 108 15.77 3.53 2.96
CA ASP A 108 14.84 4.58 3.33
C ASP A 108 13.56 4.47 2.48
N LEU A 109 12.42 4.24 3.14
CA LEU A 109 11.12 4.07 2.48
C LEU A 109 10.68 5.33 1.71
N ASN A 110 11.04 6.53 2.16
CA ASN A 110 10.75 7.76 1.41
C ASN A 110 11.46 7.72 0.05
N LYS A 111 12.74 7.36 0.03
CA LYS A 111 13.52 7.26 -1.21
C LYS A 111 13.05 6.13 -2.12
N ALA A 112 12.65 4.99 -1.53
CA ALA A 112 12.06 3.88 -2.29
C ALA A 112 10.75 4.31 -2.96
N MET A 113 9.88 5.03 -2.24
CA MET A 113 8.63 5.58 -2.78
C MET A 113 8.89 6.61 -3.87
N ASP A 114 9.81 7.57 -3.65
CA ASP A 114 10.17 8.58 -4.64
C ASP A 114 10.68 7.92 -5.94
N ALA A 115 11.57 6.93 -5.83
CA ALA A 115 12.09 6.21 -6.98
C ALA A 115 10.98 5.49 -7.76
N ALA A 116 10.08 4.76 -7.07
CA ALA A 116 8.99 4.04 -7.71
C ALA A 116 7.99 4.98 -8.40
N SER A 117 7.58 6.07 -7.72
CA SER A 117 6.61 7.02 -8.25
C SER A 117 7.16 7.83 -9.42
N MET A 118 8.41 8.30 -9.33
CA MET A 118 9.06 9.02 -10.43
C MET A 118 9.22 8.13 -11.67
N ALA A 119 9.58 6.86 -11.47
CA ALA A 119 9.64 5.89 -12.56
C ALA A 119 8.26 5.69 -13.21
N MET A 120 7.16 5.66 -12.42
CA MET A 120 5.79 5.54 -12.96
C MET A 120 5.39 6.78 -13.75
N ILE A 121 5.66 7.98 -13.26
CA ILE A 121 5.38 9.24 -13.97
C ILE A 121 6.09 9.24 -15.32
N ASN A 122 7.37 8.90 -15.35
CA ASN A 122 8.14 8.82 -16.59
C ASN A 122 7.59 7.75 -17.56
N LEU A 123 7.24 6.58 -17.03
CA LEU A 123 6.64 5.48 -17.81
C LEU A 123 5.31 5.89 -18.44
N LEU A 124 4.45 6.58 -17.68
CA LEU A 124 3.15 7.06 -18.17
C LEU A 124 3.33 8.17 -19.22
N SER A 125 4.27 9.10 -19.01
CA SER A 125 4.62 10.11 -20.02
C SER A 125 5.06 9.46 -21.33
N GLU A 126 5.95 8.48 -21.28
CA GLU A 126 6.46 7.78 -22.46
C GLU A 126 5.39 6.93 -23.14
N LYS A 127 4.75 6.03 -22.39
CA LYS A 127 3.80 5.03 -22.93
C LYS A 127 2.46 5.61 -23.38
N ARG A 128 2.07 6.75 -22.80
CA ARG A 128 0.75 7.37 -23.02
C ARG A 128 0.85 8.76 -23.66
N GLN A 129 2.08 9.20 -23.93
CA GLN A 129 2.34 10.53 -24.55
C GLN A 129 1.70 11.66 -23.76
N LEU A 130 1.66 11.52 -22.43
CA LEU A 130 1.20 12.54 -21.50
C LEU A 130 2.34 13.53 -21.25
N ASP A 131 2.00 14.79 -21.08
CA ASP A 131 2.97 15.71 -20.51
C ASP A 131 3.27 15.31 -19.04
N ARG A 132 4.35 15.85 -18.48
CA ARG A 132 4.82 15.45 -17.16
C ARG A 132 3.83 15.79 -16.05
N LEU A 133 3.10 16.90 -16.18
CA LEU A 133 2.14 17.34 -15.17
C LEU A 133 0.88 16.46 -15.21
N ASP A 134 0.39 16.14 -16.40
CA ASP A 134 -0.73 15.21 -16.59
C ASP A 134 -0.38 13.80 -16.09
N ALA A 135 0.83 13.31 -16.38
CA ALA A 135 1.30 12.03 -15.88
C ALA A 135 1.40 12.02 -14.35
N TYR A 136 1.86 13.10 -13.73
CA TYR A 136 1.89 13.25 -12.28
C TYR A 136 0.47 13.27 -11.69
N GLY A 137 -0.43 14.09 -12.25
CA GLY A 137 -1.83 14.16 -11.81
C GLY A 137 -2.53 12.81 -11.89
N LEU A 138 -2.32 12.06 -13.00
CA LEU A 138 -2.86 10.72 -13.15
C LEU A 138 -2.27 9.74 -12.13
N ALA A 139 -0.97 9.76 -11.94
CA ALA A 139 -0.29 8.90 -10.96
C ALA A 139 -0.82 9.16 -9.55
N SER A 140 -1.04 10.43 -9.16
CA SER A 140 -1.51 10.78 -7.81
C SER A 140 -2.92 10.25 -7.48
N VAL A 141 -3.78 10.01 -8.48
CA VAL A 141 -5.15 9.52 -8.27
C VAL A 141 -5.36 8.05 -8.63
N ALA A 142 -4.45 7.44 -9.39
CA ALA A 142 -4.67 6.11 -9.96
C ALA A 142 -3.54 5.10 -9.67
N MET A 143 -2.46 5.52 -9.05
CA MET A 143 -1.33 4.66 -8.71
C MET A 143 -1.57 3.99 -7.35
N ASP A 144 -1.43 2.66 -7.30
CA ASP A 144 -1.47 1.85 -6.07
C ASP A 144 -0.04 1.44 -5.70
N CYS A 145 0.50 2.02 -4.64
CA CYS A 145 1.87 1.75 -4.19
C CYS A 145 1.87 0.83 -2.97
N ARG A 146 2.44 -0.36 -3.15
CA ARG A 146 2.49 -1.44 -2.17
C ARG A 146 3.90 -1.62 -1.65
N ILE A 147 4.01 -1.80 -0.34
CA ILE A 147 5.27 -2.05 0.33
C ILE A 147 5.52 -3.56 0.30
N ALA A 148 6.64 -4.01 -0.25
CA ALA A 148 7.02 -5.41 -0.19
C ALA A 148 7.29 -5.85 1.27
N PRO A 149 7.05 -7.13 1.62
CA PRO A 149 7.47 -7.64 2.93
C PRO A 149 8.95 -7.33 3.13
N PRO A 150 9.34 -6.74 4.28
CA PRO A 150 10.74 -6.37 4.52
C PRO A 150 11.63 -7.63 4.54
N THR A 151 12.60 -7.67 3.66
CA THR A 151 13.60 -8.75 3.58
C THR A 151 14.99 -8.13 3.55
N GLY A 152 15.72 -8.25 4.66
CA GLY A 152 17.05 -7.64 4.79
C GLY A 152 17.00 -6.15 5.16
N SER A 153 17.97 -5.37 4.68
CA SER A 153 18.17 -3.96 5.04
C SER A 153 17.47 -2.96 4.11
N GLU A 154 16.90 -3.42 3.01
CA GLU A 154 16.18 -2.57 2.06
C GLU A 154 14.68 -2.82 2.10
N VAL A 155 13.93 -1.76 1.80
CA VAL A 155 12.47 -1.81 1.60
C VAL A 155 12.20 -1.56 0.12
N ALA A 156 11.33 -2.36 -0.48
CA ALA A 156 10.89 -2.16 -1.85
C ALA A 156 9.44 -1.66 -1.91
N VAL A 157 9.20 -0.68 -2.77
CA VAL A 157 7.87 -0.18 -3.11
C VAL A 157 7.56 -0.54 -4.55
N HIS A 158 6.43 -1.20 -4.75
CA HIS A 158 5.89 -1.56 -6.06
C HIS A 158 4.68 -0.68 -6.35
N CYS A 159 4.79 0.21 -7.33
CA CYS A 159 3.69 1.06 -7.76
C CYS A 159 3.05 0.48 -9.03
N LEU A 160 1.73 0.37 -9.01
CA LEU A 160 0.92 -0.22 -10.08
C LEU A 160 -0.07 0.81 -10.60
N THR A 161 -0.22 0.90 -11.93
CA THR A 161 -1.27 1.71 -12.57
C THR A 161 -2.00 0.85 -13.59
N SER A 162 -3.31 0.71 -13.43
CA SER A 162 -4.10 -0.18 -14.27
C SER A 162 -4.20 0.32 -15.72
N LYS A 163 -3.93 -0.57 -16.67
CA LYS A 163 -4.10 -0.32 -18.09
C LYS A 163 -5.57 -0.17 -18.51
N SER A 164 -6.51 -0.58 -17.65
CA SER A 164 -7.94 -0.42 -17.91
C SER A 164 -8.39 1.03 -17.95
N LEU A 165 -7.63 1.96 -17.38
CA LEU A 165 -7.88 3.40 -17.44
C LEU A 165 -7.95 3.93 -18.89
N TRP A 166 -7.32 3.24 -19.83
CA TRP A 166 -7.29 3.62 -21.24
C TRP A 166 -8.13 2.70 -22.14
N ARG A 167 -8.92 1.79 -21.56
CA ARG A 167 -9.89 1.02 -22.34
C ARG A 167 -11.09 1.91 -22.65
N SER A 168 -11.43 2.04 -23.92
CA SER A 168 -12.69 2.65 -24.31
C SER A 168 -13.83 1.96 -23.58
N PRO A 169 -14.80 2.70 -23.00
CA PRO A 169 -15.98 2.07 -22.43
C PRO A 169 -16.61 1.19 -23.51
N ALA A 170 -16.85 -0.09 -23.20
CA ALA A 170 -17.57 -0.98 -24.10
C ALA A 170 -18.88 -0.27 -24.50
N ARG A 171 -19.12 -0.07 -25.80
CA ARG A 171 -20.41 0.45 -26.27
C ARG A 171 -21.47 -0.47 -25.64
N ARG A 172 -22.28 0.10 -24.76
CA ARG A 172 -23.47 -0.61 -24.29
C ARG A 172 -24.35 -0.87 -25.51
N PRO A 173 -24.85 -2.11 -25.70
CA PRO A 173 -25.78 -2.44 -26.76
C PRO A 173 -27.08 -1.65 -26.63
#